data_3a42aea8cbc5c25815bf8790f91d2424
#
_entry.id   3a42aea8cbc5c25815bf8790f91d2424
#
_cell.length_a   1.000
_cell.length_b   1.000
_cell.length_c   1.000
_cell.angle_alpha   90.00
_cell.angle_beta   90.00
_cell.angle_gamma   90.00
#
_symmetry.space_group_name_H-M   'P 1'
#
loop_
_entity.id
_entity.type
_entity.pdbx_description
1 polymer ?
#
loop_
_entity_poly.entity_id
_entity_poly.type
_entity_poly.pdbx_seq_one_letter_code
_entity_poly.pdbx_strand_id
1 'polypeptide(L)'
;MPACQILVLQDSPANRQELAEWLSRHAPDTLDASGWCRRMAHWWDENPFSSIAPDRGWVMRHEGRLVGFMALIPAGYAVSGTLTPAMIASTWCVEEAHRNASLPMLMKLRRLAECTLMADTTPTPEVQMMLQKIGWTPAKDITRHFVPLGLFALPLRGKWPGLASGKKLTRDPSEVRSIAANFQRPDRIEKWITPEYLRWFAASPMRRHEFIGVLDASSCLSSYLFLTPKKIRGIPGWMEVDHFTTCDDFSEIYALIGEIVRKPSLLGSERLLSLASFPGDDSWDGAPILHRRPEQVAHHFSIPEAIKTLPKQSVLAEGDWGI
;
A
#
# COMPACT_ATOMS: atom_id res chain seq x y z
N MET A 1 4.62 14.73 38.34
CA MET A 1 5.49 14.60 37.16
C MET A 1 4.90 15.47 36.08
N PRO A 2 5.72 16.20 35.30
CA PRO A 2 5.22 16.97 34.17
C PRO A 2 4.52 16.03 33.18
N ALA A 3 3.39 16.47 32.65
CA ALA A 3 2.59 15.67 31.74
C ALA A 3 3.22 15.68 30.31
N CYS A 4 3.15 14.56 29.60
CA CYS A 4 3.49 14.54 28.18
C CYS A 4 2.48 15.38 27.39
N GLN A 5 2.97 16.16 26.43
CA GLN A 5 2.15 16.97 25.52
C GLN A 5 2.11 16.29 24.15
N ILE A 6 0.92 16.18 23.57
CA ILE A 6 0.73 15.68 22.21
C ILE A 6 0.34 16.84 21.30
N LEU A 7 1.23 17.14 20.38
CA LEU A 7 1.15 18.29 19.46
C LEU A 7 1.01 17.78 18.02
N VAL A 8 0.34 18.55 17.18
CA VAL A 8 0.38 18.32 15.73
C VAL A 8 1.81 18.58 15.25
N LEU A 9 2.33 17.69 14.40
CA LEU A 9 3.64 17.87 13.82
C LEU A 9 3.64 19.15 12.94
N GLN A 10 4.44 20.13 13.36
CA GLN A 10 4.70 21.30 12.54
C GLN A 10 5.78 20.93 11.52
N ASP A 11 5.39 20.87 10.25
CA ASP A 11 6.24 20.39 9.17
C ASP A 11 7.23 21.49 8.73
N SER A 12 8.41 21.51 9.37
CA SER A 12 9.52 22.39 9.04
C SER A 12 10.81 21.59 8.88
N PRO A 13 11.82 22.09 8.13
CA PRO A 13 13.09 21.39 7.98
C PRO A 13 13.75 21.04 9.33
N ALA A 14 13.70 21.94 10.32
CA ALA A 14 14.28 21.72 11.63
C ALA A 14 13.55 20.59 12.40
N ASN A 15 12.21 20.60 12.37
CA ASN A 15 11.41 19.56 13.03
C ASN A 15 11.57 18.21 12.34
N ARG A 16 11.70 18.18 11.01
CA ARG A 16 11.98 16.94 10.27
C ARG A 16 13.34 16.37 10.62
N GLN A 17 14.37 17.22 10.73
CA GLN A 17 15.71 16.78 11.11
C GLN A 17 15.70 16.20 12.53
N GLU A 18 15.12 16.91 13.52
CA GLU A 18 14.96 16.42 14.90
C GLU A 18 14.23 15.05 14.93
N LEU A 19 13.13 14.96 14.18
CA LEU A 19 12.33 13.73 14.10
C LEU A 19 13.12 12.58 13.45
N ALA A 20 13.84 12.83 12.36
CA ALA A 20 14.64 11.84 11.67
C ALA A 20 15.77 11.29 12.57
N GLU A 21 16.46 12.16 13.30
CA GLU A 21 17.49 11.78 14.27
C GLU A 21 16.89 10.98 15.43
N TRP A 22 15.71 11.32 15.90
CA TRP A 22 15.03 10.57 16.95
C TRP A 22 14.56 9.20 16.44
N LEU A 23 13.92 9.13 15.26
CA LEU A 23 13.46 7.89 14.65
C LEU A 23 14.60 6.92 14.34
N SER A 24 15.76 7.41 13.91
CA SER A 24 16.94 6.56 13.64
C SER A 24 17.43 5.79 14.88
N ARG A 25 17.07 6.25 16.08
CA ARG A 25 17.44 5.63 17.35
C ARG A 25 16.32 4.80 17.98
N HIS A 26 15.07 5.10 17.68
CA HIS A 26 13.92 4.55 18.43
C HIS A 26 12.94 3.73 17.57
N ALA A 27 12.89 3.98 16.25
CA ALA A 27 12.03 3.21 15.37
C ALA A 27 12.60 1.80 15.10
N PRO A 28 11.73 0.80 14.85
CA PRO A 28 12.19 -0.57 14.55
C PRO A 28 12.90 -0.70 13.20
N ASP A 29 12.68 0.24 12.30
CA ASP A 29 13.32 0.30 10.99
C ASP A 29 14.80 0.69 11.13
N THR A 30 15.68 0.03 10.38
CA THR A 30 17.14 0.25 10.43
C THR A 30 17.60 1.43 9.56
N LEU A 31 16.81 2.49 9.49
CA LEU A 31 17.14 3.69 8.72
C LEU A 31 17.98 4.66 9.56
N ASP A 32 18.99 5.25 8.94
CA ASP A 32 19.66 6.43 9.49
C ASP A 32 18.78 7.69 9.36
N ALA A 33 19.21 8.81 9.93
CA ALA A 33 18.47 10.06 9.88
C ALA A 33 18.25 10.54 8.43
N SER A 34 19.21 10.34 7.54
CA SER A 34 19.09 10.69 6.12
C SER A 34 18.03 9.81 5.40
N GLY A 35 17.98 8.52 5.73
CA GLY A 35 16.94 7.61 5.25
C GLY A 35 15.54 8.01 5.70
N TRP A 36 15.40 8.41 6.97
CA TRP A 36 14.14 8.94 7.49
C TRP A 36 13.72 10.26 6.83
N CYS A 37 14.66 11.17 6.58
CA CYS A 37 14.35 12.40 5.84
C CYS A 37 13.84 12.08 4.42
N ARG A 38 14.47 11.16 3.70
CA ARG A 38 14.01 10.74 2.36
C ARG A 38 12.63 10.10 2.41
N ARG A 39 12.38 9.24 3.41
CA ARG A 39 11.07 8.59 3.60
C ARG A 39 9.98 9.60 3.88
N MET A 40 10.22 10.57 4.76
CA MET A 40 9.27 11.65 5.06
C MET A 40 9.02 12.56 3.85
N ALA A 41 10.04 12.88 3.05
CA ALA A 41 9.87 13.63 1.80
C ALA A 41 8.97 12.86 0.82
N HIS A 42 9.19 11.56 0.67
CA HIS A 42 8.36 10.69 -0.16
C HIS A 42 6.91 10.64 0.35
N TRP A 43 6.69 10.50 1.64
CA TRP A 43 5.34 10.46 2.22
C TRP A 43 4.55 11.75 2.08
N TRP A 44 5.22 12.91 2.12
CA TRP A 44 4.54 14.20 2.31
C TRP A 44 4.77 15.21 1.18
N ASP A 45 5.99 15.33 0.64
CA ASP A 45 6.31 16.33 -0.37
C ASP A 45 6.02 15.82 -1.78
N GLU A 46 6.41 14.57 -2.04
CA GLU A 46 6.29 13.93 -3.35
C GLU A 46 4.92 13.24 -3.52
N ASN A 47 4.19 13.04 -2.44
CA ASN A 47 2.91 12.34 -2.43
C ASN A 47 1.83 13.16 -3.16
N PRO A 48 1.19 12.60 -4.20
CA PRO A 48 0.18 13.31 -5.01
C PRO A 48 -1.07 13.70 -4.22
N PHE A 49 -1.29 13.12 -3.03
CA PHE A 49 -2.44 13.41 -2.17
C PHE A 49 -2.13 14.39 -1.03
N SER A 50 -0.91 14.93 -0.95
CA SER A 50 -0.49 15.79 0.15
C SER A 50 -1.29 17.09 0.29
N SER A 51 -1.85 17.62 -0.81
CA SER A 51 -2.67 18.82 -0.82
C SER A 51 -4.09 18.61 -0.29
N ILE A 52 -4.64 17.39 -0.41
CA ILE A 52 -6.02 17.08 0.02
C ILE A 52 -6.08 16.55 1.44
N ALA A 53 -4.94 16.16 2.02
CA ALA A 53 -4.81 15.64 3.37
C ALA A 53 -3.51 16.17 4.00
N PRO A 54 -3.52 17.42 4.52
CA PRO A 54 -2.30 18.14 4.91
C PRO A 54 -1.69 17.69 6.24
N ASP A 55 -2.42 16.95 7.09
CA ASP A 55 -1.92 16.49 8.37
C ASP A 55 -0.79 15.47 8.19
N ARG A 56 0.30 15.64 8.97
CA ARG A 56 1.49 14.77 8.92
C ARG A 56 1.59 13.84 10.12
N GLY A 57 0.73 14.05 11.13
CA GLY A 57 0.70 13.25 12.34
C GLY A 57 0.94 14.06 13.62
N TRP A 58 1.32 13.33 14.66
CA TRP A 58 1.49 13.92 15.99
C TRP A 58 2.84 13.55 16.58
N VAL A 59 3.41 14.51 17.31
CA VAL A 59 4.59 14.30 18.14
C VAL A 59 4.20 14.34 19.62
N MET A 60 4.87 13.54 20.44
CA MET A 60 4.74 13.58 21.89
C MET A 60 6.04 14.15 22.47
N ARG A 61 5.87 15.19 23.32
CA ARG A 61 6.99 15.83 24.01
C ARG A 61 6.84 15.73 25.52
N HIS A 62 7.94 15.48 26.20
CA HIS A 62 8.06 15.53 27.64
C HIS A 62 9.17 16.51 28.01
N GLU A 63 8.85 17.56 28.78
CA GLU A 63 9.80 18.65 29.11
C GLU A 63 10.50 19.23 27.87
N GLY A 64 9.74 19.42 26.77
CA GLY A 64 10.26 19.93 25.51
C GLY A 64 10.97 18.89 24.63
N ARG A 65 11.42 17.77 25.16
CA ARG A 65 12.10 16.70 24.43
C ARG A 65 11.12 15.81 23.67
N LEU A 66 11.44 15.45 22.44
CA LEU A 66 10.68 14.49 21.65
C LEU A 66 10.79 13.09 22.27
N VAL A 67 9.65 12.45 22.57
CA VAL A 67 9.56 11.13 23.19
C VAL A 67 8.61 10.18 22.47
N GLY A 68 7.89 10.65 21.45
CA GLY A 68 7.01 9.80 20.65
C GLY A 68 6.54 10.49 19.38
N PHE A 69 6.12 9.65 18.42
CA PHE A 69 5.64 10.07 17.12
C PHE A 69 4.62 9.06 16.57
N MET A 70 3.66 9.57 15.82
CA MET A 70 2.74 8.80 14.98
C MET A 70 2.59 9.53 13.64
N ALA A 71 2.95 8.86 12.56
CA ALA A 71 2.82 9.39 11.21
C ALA A 71 1.40 9.26 10.68
N LEU A 72 0.99 10.24 9.87
CA LEU A 72 -0.15 10.17 8.97
C LEU A 72 0.36 10.41 7.55
N ILE A 73 0.07 9.48 6.65
CA ILE A 73 0.46 9.55 5.24
C ILE A 73 -0.79 9.82 4.42
N PRO A 74 -0.85 10.92 3.64
CA PRO A 74 -1.98 11.21 2.77
C PRO A 74 -2.24 10.11 1.76
N ALA A 75 -3.52 9.80 1.54
CA ALA A 75 -3.96 8.83 0.53
C ALA A 75 -5.25 9.31 -0.14
N GLY A 76 -5.53 8.77 -1.32
CA GLY A 76 -6.77 8.99 -2.04
C GLY A 76 -7.49 7.68 -2.32
N TYR A 77 -8.80 7.68 -2.15
CA TYR A 77 -9.69 6.58 -2.54
C TYR A 77 -10.80 7.08 -3.43
N ALA A 78 -11.21 6.26 -4.38
CA ALA A 78 -12.47 6.42 -5.07
C ALA A 78 -13.57 5.86 -4.18
N VAL A 79 -14.52 6.68 -3.81
CA VAL A 79 -15.75 6.28 -3.13
C VAL A 79 -16.91 6.69 -4.02
N SER A 80 -17.67 5.73 -4.52
CA SER A 80 -18.73 6.00 -5.50
C SER A 80 -18.25 6.83 -6.70
N GLY A 81 -17.04 6.54 -7.19
CA GLY A 81 -16.44 7.24 -8.34
C GLY A 81 -15.89 8.64 -8.04
N THR A 82 -15.89 9.07 -6.77
CA THR A 82 -15.40 10.40 -6.37
C THR A 82 -14.14 10.27 -5.51
N LEU A 83 -13.13 11.13 -5.78
CA LEU A 83 -11.94 11.21 -4.95
C LEU A 83 -12.31 11.61 -3.52
N THR A 84 -12.00 10.74 -2.59
CA THR A 84 -12.19 10.94 -1.15
C THR A 84 -10.83 10.94 -0.47
N PRO A 85 -10.48 12.00 0.28
CA PRO A 85 -9.26 12.03 1.09
C PRO A 85 -9.26 10.92 2.14
N ALA A 86 -8.09 10.34 2.34
CA ALA A 86 -7.85 9.29 3.33
C ALA A 86 -6.47 9.47 3.97
N MET A 87 -6.23 8.75 5.07
CA MET A 87 -4.96 8.76 5.78
C MET A 87 -4.50 7.34 6.07
N ILE A 88 -3.21 7.12 5.96
CA ILE A 88 -2.55 5.90 6.42
C ILE A 88 -1.87 6.22 7.75
N ALA A 89 -2.25 5.52 8.81
CA ALA A 89 -1.52 5.56 10.08
C ALA A 89 -0.26 4.70 9.96
N SER A 90 0.86 5.21 10.39
CA SER A 90 2.15 4.54 10.31
C SER A 90 3.07 4.96 11.44
N THR A 91 4.13 4.20 11.66
CA THR A 91 5.26 4.57 12.53
C THR A 91 4.83 5.10 13.89
N TRP A 92 3.92 4.39 14.58
CA TRP A 92 3.62 4.72 15.96
C TRP A 92 4.76 4.22 16.86
N CYS A 93 5.66 5.12 17.15
CA CYS A 93 6.85 4.88 17.96
C CYS A 93 6.84 5.78 19.19
N VAL A 94 7.08 5.20 20.38
CA VAL A 94 7.14 5.92 21.66
C VAL A 94 8.22 5.30 22.52
N GLU A 95 9.04 6.14 23.14
CA GLU A 95 10.04 5.68 24.10
C GLU A 95 9.38 4.87 25.23
N GLU A 96 10.01 3.79 25.66
CA GLU A 96 9.45 2.83 26.61
C GLU A 96 8.95 3.48 27.89
N ALA A 97 9.73 4.41 28.45
CA ALA A 97 9.37 5.14 29.67
C ALA A 97 8.10 5.98 29.55
N HIS A 98 7.65 6.30 28.32
CA HIS A 98 6.53 7.18 28.03
C HIS A 98 5.33 6.47 27.37
N ARG A 99 5.39 5.15 27.15
CA ARG A 99 4.32 4.39 26.45
C ARG A 99 2.94 4.57 27.11
N ASN A 100 2.87 4.58 28.42
CA ASN A 100 1.60 4.79 29.14
C ASN A 100 0.95 6.17 28.88
N ALA A 101 1.77 7.16 28.48
CA ALA A 101 1.30 8.49 28.14
C ALA A 101 0.85 8.64 26.67
N SER A 102 0.97 7.59 25.85
CA SER A 102 0.64 7.64 24.41
C SER A 102 -0.84 7.42 24.07
N LEU A 103 -1.64 6.98 25.03
CA LEU A 103 -3.08 6.75 24.82
C LEU A 103 -3.84 7.94 24.21
N PRO A 104 -3.56 9.21 24.57
CA PRO A 104 -4.19 10.35 23.90
C PRO A 104 -3.87 10.45 22.39
N MET A 105 -2.74 9.91 21.90
CA MET A 105 -2.47 9.82 20.44
C MET A 105 -3.47 8.88 19.77
N LEU A 106 -3.71 7.72 20.37
CA LEU A 106 -4.73 6.77 19.91
C LEU A 106 -6.14 7.39 19.92
N MET A 107 -6.46 8.21 20.92
CA MET A 107 -7.75 8.91 20.98
C MET A 107 -7.90 10.00 19.92
N LYS A 108 -6.78 10.66 19.52
CA LYS A 108 -6.77 11.56 18.36
C LYS A 108 -7.00 10.78 17.06
N LEU A 109 -6.31 9.64 16.90
CA LEU A 109 -6.48 8.74 15.74
C LEU A 109 -7.95 8.29 15.63
N ARG A 110 -8.57 7.87 16.74
CA ARG A 110 -9.98 7.49 16.79
C ARG A 110 -10.90 8.60 16.28
N ARG A 111 -10.73 9.83 16.80
CA ARG A 111 -11.55 10.99 16.40
C ARG A 111 -11.40 11.31 14.90
N LEU A 112 -10.17 11.24 14.39
CA LEU A 112 -9.93 11.44 12.96
C LEU A 112 -10.62 10.37 12.13
N ALA A 113 -10.61 9.13 12.58
CA ALA A 113 -11.21 7.98 11.90
C ALA A 113 -12.76 8.02 11.86
N GLU A 114 -13.42 8.85 12.69
CA GLU A 114 -14.88 9.03 12.63
C GLU A 114 -15.34 9.71 11.33
N CYS A 115 -14.49 10.54 10.72
CA CYS A 115 -14.83 11.30 9.51
C CYS A 115 -13.89 11.03 8.32
N THR A 116 -12.81 10.28 8.51
CA THR A 116 -11.79 10.04 7.49
C THR A 116 -11.59 8.54 7.30
N LEU A 117 -11.55 8.07 6.05
CA LEU A 117 -11.15 6.71 5.74
C LEU A 117 -9.67 6.53 6.15
N MET A 118 -9.40 5.51 6.95
CA MET A 118 -8.06 5.27 7.46
C MET A 118 -7.63 3.81 7.29
N ALA A 119 -6.34 3.59 7.08
CA ALA A 119 -5.72 2.26 7.07
C ALA A 119 -4.44 2.25 7.91
N ASP A 120 -4.14 1.09 8.48
CA ASP A 120 -2.84 0.71 9.03
C ASP A 120 -2.55 -0.72 8.57
N THR A 121 -1.44 -0.95 7.91
CA THR A 121 -1.15 -2.25 7.27
C THR A 121 -0.02 -3.00 7.94
N THR A 122 0.71 -2.36 8.84
CA THR A 122 1.87 -2.93 9.51
C THR A 122 1.81 -2.82 11.05
N PRO A 123 0.62 -2.79 11.70
CA PRO A 123 0.54 -2.69 13.15
C PRO A 123 1.13 -3.93 13.83
N THR A 124 1.85 -3.72 14.94
CA THR A 124 2.26 -4.83 15.80
C THR A 124 1.04 -5.51 16.43
N PRO A 125 1.14 -6.74 16.94
CA PRO A 125 0.00 -7.42 17.57
C PRO A 125 -0.68 -6.60 18.67
N GLU A 126 0.10 -5.86 19.47
CA GLU A 126 -0.41 -4.98 20.51
C GLU A 126 -1.22 -3.81 19.93
N VAL A 127 -0.69 -3.20 18.86
CA VAL A 127 -1.38 -2.10 18.15
C VAL A 127 -2.65 -2.61 17.48
N GLN A 128 -2.64 -3.80 16.88
CA GLN A 128 -3.85 -4.43 16.31
C GLN A 128 -4.98 -4.54 17.34
N MET A 129 -4.66 -5.03 18.55
CA MET A 129 -5.65 -5.11 19.65
C MET A 129 -6.19 -3.73 20.05
N MET A 130 -5.33 -2.71 20.04
CA MET A 130 -5.75 -1.34 20.36
C MET A 130 -6.64 -0.76 19.27
N LEU A 131 -6.30 -0.94 17.99
CA LEU A 131 -7.10 -0.48 16.86
C LEU A 131 -8.50 -1.12 16.87
N GLN A 132 -8.59 -2.42 17.15
CA GLN A 132 -9.88 -3.11 17.27
C GLN A 132 -10.73 -2.55 18.41
N LYS A 133 -10.12 -2.25 19.57
CA LYS A 133 -10.82 -1.64 20.71
C LYS A 133 -11.38 -0.25 20.41
N ILE A 134 -10.79 0.49 19.49
CA ILE A 134 -11.30 1.80 19.05
C ILE A 134 -12.21 1.72 17.83
N GLY A 135 -12.60 0.50 17.39
CA GLY A 135 -13.60 0.27 16.35
C GLY A 135 -13.04 0.05 14.94
N TRP A 136 -11.73 -0.10 14.78
CA TRP A 136 -11.15 -0.46 13.49
C TRP A 136 -11.42 -1.93 13.17
N THR A 137 -11.67 -2.20 11.89
CA THR A 137 -11.96 -3.54 11.39
C THR A 137 -10.68 -4.17 10.84
N PRO A 138 -10.27 -5.35 11.34
CA PRO A 138 -9.18 -6.10 10.74
C PRO A 138 -9.56 -6.57 9.34
N ALA A 139 -8.62 -6.57 8.41
CA ALA A 139 -8.75 -7.35 7.19
C ALA A 139 -8.86 -8.82 7.59
N LYS A 140 -9.74 -9.54 6.91
CA LYS A 140 -9.84 -10.99 7.09
C LYS A 140 -8.63 -11.68 6.48
N ASP A 141 -8.48 -12.97 6.76
CA ASP A 141 -7.46 -13.79 6.14
C ASP A 141 -7.53 -13.68 4.62
N ILE A 142 -6.38 -13.55 4.00
CA ILE A 142 -6.24 -13.56 2.54
C ILE A 142 -6.00 -14.98 2.03
N THR A 143 -6.28 -15.20 0.76
CA THR A 143 -5.80 -16.38 0.05
C THR A 143 -4.62 -15.98 -0.83
N ARG A 144 -3.49 -16.63 -0.59
CA ARG A 144 -2.31 -16.45 -1.43
C ARG A 144 -2.29 -17.50 -2.54
N HIS A 145 -2.09 -17.03 -3.76
CA HIS A 145 -2.08 -17.84 -4.98
C HIS A 145 -0.68 -17.82 -5.58
N PHE A 146 -0.20 -18.98 -6.04
CA PHE A 146 1.14 -19.11 -6.58
C PHE A 146 1.10 -19.53 -8.06
N VAL A 147 1.75 -18.72 -8.89
CA VAL A 147 1.88 -18.96 -10.34
C VAL A 147 3.35 -19.25 -10.65
N PRO A 148 3.70 -20.44 -11.15
CA PRO A 148 5.06 -20.77 -11.53
C PRO A 148 5.48 -19.98 -12.78
N LEU A 149 6.76 -19.66 -12.86
CA LEU A 149 7.39 -18.98 -13.99
C LEU A 149 8.48 -19.87 -14.62
N GLY A 150 8.93 -19.50 -15.80
CA GLY A 150 10.01 -20.20 -16.49
C GLY A 150 9.62 -21.62 -16.92
N LEU A 151 10.52 -22.58 -16.71
CA LEU A 151 10.31 -23.99 -17.08
C LEU A 151 9.16 -24.64 -16.30
N PHE A 152 8.95 -24.23 -15.07
CA PHE A 152 7.88 -24.75 -14.21
C PHE A 152 6.48 -24.31 -14.67
N ALA A 153 6.40 -23.29 -15.51
CA ALA A 153 5.15 -22.79 -16.07
C ALA A 153 4.71 -23.54 -17.36
N LEU A 154 5.53 -24.40 -17.95
CA LEU A 154 5.25 -25.05 -19.24
C LEU A 154 3.84 -25.68 -19.32
N PRO A 155 3.35 -26.43 -18.31
CA PRO A 155 2.01 -27.01 -18.35
C PRO A 155 0.87 -25.98 -18.29
N LEU A 156 1.15 -24.77 -17.83
CA LEU A 156 0.15 -23.72 -17.59
C LEU A 156 0.15 -22.63 -18.66
N ARG A 157 1.21 -22.53 -19.49
CA ARG A 157 1.38 -21.43 -20.45
C ARG A 157 0.21 -21.29 -21.42
N GLY A 158 -0.31 -22.39 -21.93
CA GLY A 158 -1.45 -22.39 -22.85
C GLY A 158 -2.81 -22.11 -22.21
N LYS A 159 -2.88 -22.07 -20.88
CA LYS A 159 -4.11 -21.80 -20.14
C LYS A 159 -4.38 -20.32 -19.88
N TRP A 160 -3.35 -19.48 -20.05
CA TRP A 160 -3.46 -18.02 -19.86
C TRP A 160 -3.89 -17.35 -21.16
N PRO A 161 -4.84 -16.41 -21.13
CA PRO A 161 -5.22 -15.62 -22.30
C PRO A 161 -4.04 -14.77 -22.79
N GLY A 162 -4.08 -14.33 -24.04
CA GLY A 162 -3.17 -13.34 -24.61
C GLY A 162 -3.75 -11.93 -24.51
N LEU A 163 -2.90 -10.93 -24.62
CA LEU A 163 -3.34 -9.54 -24.72
C LEU A 163 -4.14 -9.31 -26.00
N ALA A 164 -5.15 -8.47 -25.92
CA ALA A 164 -5.94 -8.06 -27.06
C ALA A 164 -5.08 -7.30 -28.09
N SER A 165 -5.50 -7.36 -29.36
CA SER A 165 -4.83 -6.60 -30.43
C SER A 165 -4.83 -5.10 -30.14
N GLY A 166 -3.72 -4.42 -30.46
CA GLY A 166 -3.55 -2.99 -30.22
C GLY A 166 -3.13 -2.61 -28.78
N LYS A 167 -3.06 -3.57 -27.86
CA LYS A 167 -2.51 -3.36 -26.52
C LYS A 167 -1.02 -3.64 -26.47
N LYS A 168 -0.26 -2.86 -25.70
CA LYS A 168 1.17 -3.05 -25.44
C LYS A 168 1.48 -3.10 -23.95
N LEU A 169 2.55 -3.81 -23.62
CA LEU A 169 3.10 -3.77 -22.26
C LEU A 169 4.08 -2.60 -22.11
N THR A 170 4.06 -1.99 -20.93
CA THR A 170 5.12 -1.08 -20.48
C THR A 170 5.63 -1.49 -19.10
N ARG A 171 6.90 -1.19 -18.83
CA ARG A 171 7.54 -1.31 -17.51
C ARG A 171 7.87 0.06 -16.92
N ASP A 172 7.56 1.11 -17.63
CA ASP A 172 7.83 2.49 -17.21
C ASP A 172 6.52 3.21 -16.92
N PRO A 173 6.22 3.54 -15.65
CA PRO A 173 5.02 4.29 -15.30
C PRO A 173 5.00 5.70 -15.88
N SER A 174 6.15 6.24 -16.36
CA SER A 174 6.20 7.55 -17.03
C SER A 174 5.56 7.56 -18.41
N GLU A 175 5.42 6.39 -19.05
CA GLU A 175 4.70 6.25 -20.31
C GLU A 175 3.17 6.37 -20.16
N VAL A 176 2.66 6.26 -18.95
CA VAL A 176 1.22 6.39 -18.67
C VAL A 176 0.79 7.85 -18.75
N ARG A 177 -0.05 8.19 -19.71
CA ARG A 177 -0.59 9.55 -19.90
C ARG A 177 -1.95 9.74 -19.26
N SER A 178 -2.77 8.70 -19.24
CA SER A 178 -4.11 8.72 -18.66
C SER A 178 -4.47 7.33 -18.11
N ILE A 179 -5.54 7.29 -17.31
CA ILE A 179 -6.08 6.08 -16.68
C ILE A 179 -7.46 5.83 -17.25
N ALA A 180 -7.82 4.59 -17.53
CA ALA A 180 -9.15 4.23 -17.97
C ALA A 180 -10.21 4.62 -16.91
N ALA A 181 -11.33 5.20 -17.34
CA ALA A 181 -12.32 5.78 -16.43
C ALA A 181 -12.95 4.77 -15.46
N ASN A 182 -12.99 3.49 -15.84
CA ASN A 182 -13.58 2.45 -14.99
C ASN A 182 -12.67 1.96 -13.86
N PHE A 183 -11.47 2.51 -13.69
CA PHE A 183 -10.72 2.38 -12.44
C PHE A 183 -11.43 3.06 -11.25
N GLN A 184 -12.39 3.94 -11.51
CA GLN A 184 -13.14 4.67 -10.51
C GLN A 184 -14.58 4.13 -10.48
N ARG A 185 -14.74 2.91 -10.00
CA ARG A 185 -16.03 2.22 -10.01
C ARG A 185 -16.96 2.78 -8.93
N PRO A 186 -18.24 3.05 -9.26
CA PRO A 186 -19.16 3.71 -8.32
C PRO A 186 -19.68 2.79 -7.20
N ASP A 187 -19.54 1.48 -7.36
CA ASP A 187 -20.14 0.46 -6.49
C ASP A 187 -19.22 0.01 -5.34
N ARG A 188 -18.01 0.62 -5.19
CA ARG A 188 -17.01 0.18 -4.22
C ARG A 188 -16.09 1.30 -3.74
N ILE A 189 -15.29 0.96 -2.73
CA ILE A 189 -14.15 1.74 -2.27
C ILE A 189 -12.89 1.10 -2.88
N GLU A 190 -12.11 1.89 -3.62
CA GLU A 190 -10.85 1.43 -4.20
C GLU A 190 -9.80 2.55 -4.19
N LYS A 191 -8.52 2.24 -4.35
CA LYS A 191 -7.49 3.26 -4.45
C LYS A 191 -7.73 4.22 -5.61
N TRP A 192 -7.54 5.52 -5.36
CA TRP A 192 -7.56 6.51 -6.43
C TRP A 192 -6.25 6.48 -7.20
N ILE A 193 -6.32 6.07 -8.46
CA ILE A 193 -5.14 5.89 -9.31
C ILE A 193 -5.04 7.03 -10.31
N THR A 194 -3.84 7.65 -10.35
CA THR A 194 -3.47 8.65 -11.35
C THR A 194 -2.08 8.34 -11.91
N PRO A 195 -1.67 8.90 -13.05
CA PRO A 195 -0.29 8.77 -13.53
C PRO A 195 0.75 9.24 -12.51
N GLU A 196 0.43 10.29 -11.73
CA GLU A 196 1.28 10.82 -10.65
C GLU A 196 1.43 9.79 -9.53
N TYR A 197 0.33 9.16 -9.10
CA TYR A 197 0.36 8.10 -8.09
C TYR A 197 1.24 6.92 -8.53
N LEU A 198 1.12 6.48 -9.78
CA LEU A 198 1.93 5.37 -10.30
C LEU A 198 3.42 5.69 -10.27
N ARG A 199 3.80 6.89 -10.70
CA ARG A 199 5.19 7.36 -10.65
C ARG A 199 5.71 7.47 -9.22
N TRP A 200 4.92 8.06 -8.33
CA TRP A 200 5.24 8.20 -6.92
C TRP A 200 5.44 6.83 -6.26
N PHE A 201 4.51 5.90 -6.43
CA PHE A 201 4.61 4.57 -5.85
C PHE A 201 5.84 3.79 -6.37
N ALA A 202 6.13 3.89 -7.67
CA ALA A 202 7.30 3.29 -8.28
C ALA A 202 8.63 3.87 -7.77
N ALA A 203 8.64 5.14 -7.38
CA ALA A 203 9.82 5.87 -6.91
C ALA A 203 10.11 5.69 -5.41
N SER A 204 9.37 4.82 -4.71
CA SER A 204 9.56 4.60 -3.27
C SER A 204 11.04 4.38 -2.91
N PRO A 205 11.57 5.11 -1.91
CA PRO A 205 12.94 4.92 -1.46
C PRO A 205 13.12 3.67 -0.59
N MET A 206 12.01 3.05 -0.15
CA MET A 206 12.01 1.95 0.80
C MET A 206 12.06 0.59 0.13
N ARG A 207 11.51 0.48 -1.07
CA ARG A 207 11.46 -0.78 -1.81
C ARG A 207 11.56 -0.55 -3.31
N ARG A 208 12.20 -1.50 -3.97
CA ARG A 208 12.15 -1.56 -5.42
C ARG A 208 10.82 -2.18 -5.84
N HIS A 209 9.98 -1.38 -6.48
CA HIS A 209 8.78 -1.85 -7.16
C HIS A 209 9.04 -2.00 -8.66
N GLU A 210 8.70 -3.17 -9.20
CA GLU A 210 8.66 -3.39 -10.65
C GLU A 210 7.23 -3.09 -11.13
N PHE A 211 7.11 -2.20 -12.09
CA PHE A 211 5.82 -1.87 -12.72
C PHE A 211 5.65 -2.65 -14.02
N ILE A 212 4.47 -3.21 -14.25
CA ILE A 212 4.06 -3.73 -15.56
C ILE A 212 2.63 -3.28 -15.82
N GLY A 213 2.43 -2.50 -16.86
CA GLY A 213 1.12 -1.97 -17.27
C GLY A 213 0.73 -2.34 -18.67
N VAL A 214 -0.57 -2.35 -18.92
CA VAL A 214 -1.17 -2.53 -20.26
C VAL A 214 -1.66 -1.19 -20.77
N LEU A 215 -1.09 -0.73 -21.88
CA LEU A 215 -1.44 0.52 -22.54
C LEU A 215 -2.15 0.28 -23.86
N ASP A 216 -3.06 1.17 -24.20
CA ASP A 216 -3.56 1.31 -25.57
C ASP A 216 -2.66 2.21 -26.43
N ALA A 217 -3.07 2.45 -27.69
CA ALA A 217 -2.33 3.29 -28.64
C ALA A 217 -2.20 4.76 -28.18
N SER A 218 -3.09 5.24 -27.31
CA SER A 218 -3.08 6.60 -26.76
C SER A 218 -2.24 6.74 -25.49
N SER A 219 -1.60 5.65 -25.02
CA SER A 219 -0.92 5.54 -23.74
C SER A 219 -1.87 5.67 -22.53
N CYS A 220 -3.13 5.26 -22.71
CA CYS A 220 -4.10 5.11 -21.63
C CYS A 220 -3.89 3.74 -20.97
N LEU A 221 -3.72 3.75 -19.65
CA LEU A 221 -3.54 2.55 -18.84
C LEU A 221 -4.90 1.89 -18.57
N SER A 222 -4.99 0.59 -18.84
CA SER A 222 -6.19 -0.21 -18.58
C SER A 222 -6.01 -1.25 -17.47
N SER A 223 -4.83 -1.80 -17.30
CA SER A 223 -4.51 -2.75 -16.22
C SER A 223 -3.04 -2.63 -15.83
N TYR A 224 -2.70 -2.92 -14.59
CA TYR A 224 -1.31 -2.94 -14.15
C TYR A 224 -1.06 -3.85 -12.94
N LEU A 225 0.20 -4.18 -12.76
CA LEU A 225 0.76 -4.81 -11.56
C LEU A 225 1.94 -3.98 -11.05
N PHE A 226 2.04 -3.80 -9.74
CA PHE A 226 3.29 -3.53 -9.05
C PHE A 226 3.75 -4.80 -8.35
N LEU A 227 5.03 -5.10 -8.49
CA LEU A 227 5.63 -6.32 -7.99
C LEU A 227 6.87 -6.00 -7.15
N THR A 228 7.03 -6.72 -6.05
CA THR A 228 8.20 -6.61 -5.17
C THR A 228 8.93 -7.94 -5.10
N PRO A 229 10.27 -7.96 -5.27
CA PRO A 229 11.05 -9.17 -5.08
C PRO A 229 11.04 -9.59 -3.61
N LYS A 230 10.79 -10.89 -3.39
CA LYS A 230 10.75 -11.51 -2.07
C LYS A 230 11.73 -12.68 -1.98
N LYS A 231 12.05 -13.04 -0.75
CA LYS A 231 12.83 -14.24 -0.43
C LYS A 231 11.98 -15.20 0.38
N ILE A 232 11.98 -16.48 0.03
CA ILE A 232 11.39 -17.54 0.84
C ILE A 232 12.54 -18.21 1.62
N ARG A 233 12.55 -18.08 2.95
CA ARG A 233 13.61 -18.61 3.80
C ARG A 233 15.02 -18.18 3.34
N GLY A 234 15.15 -16.92 2.93
CA GLY A 234 16.41 -16.37 2.43
C GLY A 234 16.73 -16.67 0.95
N ILE A 235 15.96 -17.53 0.28
CA ILE A 235 16.17 -17.91 -1.12
C ILE A 235 15.44 -16.92 -2.01
N PRO A 236 16.12 -16.20 -2.93
CA PRO A 236 15.48 -15.33 -3.92
C PRO A 236 14.77 -16.16 -4.99
N GLY A 237 13.95 -15.53 -5.79
CA GLY A 237 13.27 -16.15 -6.92
C GLY A 237 11.76 -16.06 -6.85
N TRP A 238 11.26 -15.16 -6.03
CA TRP A 238 9.84 -14.92 -5.85
C TRP A 238 9.50 -13.44 -6.03
N MET A 239 8.47 -13.14 -6.85
CA MET A 239 7.87 -11.82 -6.98
C MET A 239 6.48 -11.83 -6.38
N GLU A 240 6.19 -10.84 -5.54
CA GLU A 240 4.89 -10.63 -4.94
C GLU A 240 4.18 -9.48 -5.65
N VAL A 241 2.93 -9.68 -6.08
CA VAL A 241 2.06 -8.61 -6.56
C VAL A 241 1.54 -7.85 -5.34
N ASP A 242 2.11 -6.68 -5.10
CA ASP A 242 1.75 -5.83 -3.97
C ASP A 242 0.50 -5.00 -4.25
N HIS A 243 0.40 -4.50 -5.48
CA HIS A 243 -0.69 -3.63 -5.92
C HIS A 243 -1.07 -3.95 -7.36
N PHE A 244 -2.35 -4.01 -7.65
CA PHE A 244 -2.87 -4.18 -8.99
C PHE A 244 -4.24 -3.54 -9.13
N THR A 245 -4.63 -3.23 -10.36
CA THR A 245 -6.02 -3.01 -10.74
C THR A 245 -6.23 -3.26 -12.22
N THR A 246 -7.48 -3.39 -12.62
CA THR A 246 -7.91 -3.60 -13.99
C THR A 246 -9.19 -2.83 -14.26
N CYS A 247 -9.40 -2.45 -15.50
CA CYS A 247 -10.60 -1.72 -15.93
C CYS A 247 -11.75 -2.65 -16.35
N ASP A 248 -11.53 -3.95 -16.39
CA ASP A 248 -12.51 -4.94 -16.86
C ASP A 248 -12.84 -5.99 -15.79
N ASP A 249 -13.34 -7.13 -16.20
CA ASP A 249 -13.69 -8.30 -15.42
C ASP A 249 -12.52 -9.24 -15.11
N PHE A 250 -11.29 -8.72 -15.01
CA PHE A 250 -10.03 -9.45 -14.83
C PHE A 250 -9.48 -10.19 -16.07
N SER A 251 -10.17 -10.19 -17.20
CA SER A 251 -9.67 -10.87 -18.39
C SER A 251 -8.33 -10.29 -18.86
N GLU A 252 -8.19 -8.96 -18.82
CA GLU A 252 -6.96 -8.28 -19.22
C GLU A 252 -5.83 -8.45 -18.20
N ILE A 253 -6.12 -8.49 -16.88
CA ILE A 253 -5.10 -8.77 -15.87
C ILE A 253 -4.60 -10.21 -15.98
N TYR A 254 -5.47 -11.15 -16.32
CA TYR A 254 -5.07 -12.52 -16.62
C TYR A 254 -4.19 -12.58 -17.87
N ALA A 255 -4.50 -11.82 -18.91
CA ALA A 255 -3.67 -11.72 -20.11
C ALA A 255 -2.29 -11.12 -19.79
N LEU A 256 -2.24 -10.09 -18.94
CA LEU A 256 -0.99 -9.50 -18.44
C LEU A 256 -0.12 -10.53 -17.71
N ILE A 257 -0.71 -11.30 -16.77
CA ILE A 257 0.00 -12.39 -16.09
C ILE A 257 0.43 -13.47 -17.10
N GLY A 258 -0.42 -13.77 -18.08
CA GLY A 258 -0.11 -14.69 -19.16
C GLY A 258 1.12 -14.27 -19.96
N GLU A 259 1.30 -12.98 -20.23
CA GLU A 259 2.52 -12.48 -20.89
C GLU A 259 3.76 -12.65 -19.99
N ILE A 260 3.64 -12.44 -18.68
CA ILE A 260 4.74 -12.70 -17.74
C ILE A 260 5.09 -14.18 -17.70
N VAL A 261 4.11 -15.07 -17.68
CA VAL A 261 4.30 -16.54 -17.72
C VAL A 261 4.96 -16.99 -19.02
N ARG A 262 4.59 -16.40 -20.15
CA ARG A 262 5.19 -16.69 -21.48
C ARG A 262 6.59 -16.11 -21.63
N LYS A 263 6.84 -14.94 -21.04
CA LYS A 263 8.11 -14.18 -21.12
C LYS A 263 8.65 -13.88 -19.73
N PRO A 264 9.14 -14.90 -18.99
CA PRO A 264 9.59 -14.71 -17.60
C PRO A 264 10.79 -13.75 -17.48
N SER A 265 11.50 -13.47 -18.60
CA SER A 265 12.55 -12.44 -18.66
C SER A 265 12.05 -11.03 -18.32
N LEU A 266 10.73 -10.79 -18.36
CA LEU A 266 10.12 -9.56 -17.86
C LEU A 266 10.39 -9.34 -16.36
N LEU A 267 10.56 -10.41 -15.59
CA LEU A 267 10.84 -10.40 -14.15
C LEU A 267 12.27 -10.87 -13.79
N GLY A 268 13.16 -10.95 -14.78
CA GLY A 268 14.53 -11.39 -14.56
C GLY A 268 14.65 -12.90 -14.31
N SER A 269 15.28 -13.29 -13.19
CA SER A 269 15.51 -14.71 -12.85
C SER A 269 14.44 -15.32 -11.95
N GLU A 270 13.33 -14.63 -11.72
CA GLU A 270 12.31 -15.08 -10.79
C GLU A 270 11.57 -16.31 -11.30
N ARG A 271 11.21 -17.21 -10.40
CA ARG A 271 10.61 -18.52 -10.71
C ARG A 271 9.17 -18.65 -10.29
N LEU A 272 8.70 -17.75 -9.43
CA LEU A 272 7.40 -17.81 -8.83
C LEU A 272 6.79 -16.41 -8.73
N LEU A 273 5.51 -16.28 -9.11
CA LEU A 273 4.69 -15.10 -8.88
C LEU A 273 3.68 -15.41 -7.79
N SER A 274 3.52 -14.50 -6.84
CA SER A 274 2.54 -14.59 -5.76
C SER A 274 1.49 -13.50 -5.92
N LEU A 275 0.23 -13.89 -5.86
CA LEU A 275 -0.96 -13.03 -5.92
C LEU A 275 -1.72 -13.17 -4.60
N ALA A 276 -2.48 -12.16 -4.21
CA ALA A 276 -3.32 -12.21 -3.02
C ALA A 276 -4.77 -11.87 -3.38
N SER A 277 -5.73 -12.68 -2.88
CA SER A 277 -7.16 -12.32 -2.84
C SER A 277 -7.55 -11.97 -1.42
N PHE A 278 -8.25 -10.87 -1.25
CA PHE A 278 -8.93 -10.55 -0.01
C PHE A 278 -10.34 -11.16 -0.01
N PRO A 279 -10.95 -11.43 1.15
CA PRO A 279 -12.30 -11.99 1.21
C PRO A 279 -13.33 -11.13 0.48
N GLY A 280 -14.11 -11.78 -0.38
CA GLY A 280 -15.05 -11.09 -1.27
C GLY A 280 -14.42 -10.54 -2.55
N ASP A 281 -13.12 -10.84 -2.77
CA ASP A 281 -12.42 -10.55 -4.01
C ASP A 281 -12.14 -11.86 -4.77
N ASP A 282 -12.93 -12.11 -5.81
CA ASP A 282 -12.85 -13.31 -6.64
C ASP A 282 -11.85 -13.15 -7.80
N SER A 283 -10.99 -12.12 -7.73
CA SER A 283 -10.06 -11.71 -8.80
C SER A 283 -9.24 -12.84 -9.40
N TRP A 284 -8.93 -13.87 -8.61
CA TRP A 284 -8.03 -14.94 -9.03
C TRP A 284 -8.69 -16.32 -9.15
N ASP A 285 -10.00 -16.43 -8.99
CA ASP A 285 -10.68 -17.72 -8.96
C ASP A 285 -10.64 -18.48 -10.28
N GLY A 286 -10.68 -17.79 -11.40
CA GLY A 286 -10.55 -18.35 -12.74
C GLY A 286 -9.10 -18.54 -13.24
N ALA A 287 -8.10 -18.07 -12.46
CA ALA A 287 -6.70 -18.12 -12.90
C ALA A 287 -6.11 -19.53 -12.84
N PRO A 288 -5.25 -19.92 -13.80
CA PRO A 288 -4.52 -21.20 -13.79
C PRO A 288 -3.41 -21.18 -12.73
N ILE A 289 -3.76 -21.44 -11.50
CA ILE A 289 -2.90 -21.33 -10.31
C ILE A 289 -2.42 -22.72 -9.88
N LEU A 290 -1.15 -22.82 -9.49
CA LEU A 290 -0.54 -24.06 -9.04
C LEU A 290 -0.96 -24.46 -7.61
N HIS A 291 -1.02 -23.47 -6.71
CA HIS A 291 -1.25 -23.71 -5.29
C HIS A 291 -1.92 -22.49 -4.65
N ARG A 292 -2.80 -22.75 -3.67
CA ARG A 292 -3.48 -21.75 -2.86
C ARG A 292 -3.20 -22.01 -1.38
N ARG A 293 -3.05 -20.94 -0.60
CA ARG A 293 -2.76 -21.01 0.83
C ARG A 293 -3.44 -19.86 1.57
N PRO A 294 -4.15 -20.11 2.69
CA PRO A 294 -4.60 -19.04 3.57
C PRO A 294 -3.39 -18.36 4.23
N GLU A 295 -3.49 -17.06 4.44
CA GLU A 295 -2.48 -16.27 5.12
C GLU A 295 -3.13 -15.12 5.88
N GLN A 296 -2.63 -14.83 7.07
CA GLN A 296 -3.08 -13.70 7.87
C GLN A 296 -2.31 -12.43 7.49
N VAL A 297 -3.03 -11.32 7.39
CA VAL A 297 -2.45 -10.00 7.20
C VAL A 297 -2.81 -9.10 8.37
N ALA A 298 -1.90 -8.17 8.68
CA ALA A 298 -2.06 -7.25 9.80
C ALA A 298 -2.94 -6.03 9.48
N HIS A 299 -3.50 -5.94 8.29
CA HIS A 299 -4.22 -4.76 7.83
C HIS A 299 -5.46 -4.44 8.68
N HIS A 300 -5.60 -3.20 9.08
CA HIS A 300 -6.76 -2.67 9.78
C HIS A 300 -7.28 -1.43 9.07
N PHE A 301 -8.61 -1.28 9.05
CA PHE A 301 -9.29 -0.17 8.39
C PHE A 301 -10.29 0.49 9.32
N SER A 302 -10.41 1.80 9.22
CA SER A 302 -11.57 2.53 9.70
C SER A 302 -12.27 3.17 8.52
N ILE A 303 -13.50 2.74 8.27
CA ILE A 303 -14.36 3.23 7.20
C ILE A 303 -15.48 4.04 7.85
N PRO A 304 -15.64 5.34 7.51
CA PRO A 304 -16.71 6.15 8.04
C PRO A 304 -18.09 5.52 7.81
N GLU A 305 -19.00 5.67 8.77
CA GLU A 305 -20.32 5.00 8.76
C GLU A 305 -21.11 5.29 7.48
N ALA A 306 -20.97 6.49 6.94
CA ALA A 306 -21.70 6.92 5.71
C ALA A 306 -21.36 6.08 4.46
N ILE A 307 -20.20 5.40 4.43
CA ILE A 307 -19.72 4.63 3.27
C ILE A 307 -19.40 3.17 3.62
N LYS A 308 -19.68 2.75 4.83
CA LYS A 308 -19.31 1.43 5.39
C LYS A 308 -19.97 0.24 4.67
N THR A 309 -21.10 0.47 4.01
CA THR A 309 -21.83 -0.56 3.26
C THR A 309 -21.21 -0.88 1.92
N LEU A 310 -20.33 -0.02 1.40
CA LEU A 310 -19.65 -0.26 0.13
C LEU A 310 -18.55 -1.31 0.31
N PRO A 311 -18.45 -2.30 -0.59
CA PRO A 311 -17.35 -3.24 -0.59
C PRO A 311 -16.03 -2.49 -0.85
N LYS A 312 -14.97 -2.90 -0.16
CA LYS A 312 -13.63 -2.33 -0.34
C LYS A 312 -12.76 -3.31 -1.12
N GLN A 313 -12.24 -2.87 -2.26
CA GLN A 313 -11.16 -3.57 -2.93
C GLN A 313 -9.85 -3.31 -2.17
N SER A 314 -9.22 -4.35 -1.67
CA SER A 314 -7.97 -4.28 -0.93
C SER A 314 -6.82 -4.88 -1.71
N VAL A 315 -5.62 -4.37 -1.47
CA VAL A 315 -4.35 -4.85 -2.02
C VAL A 315 -3.30 -4.96 -0.92
N LEU A 316 -2.21 -5.69 -1.12
CA LEU A 316 -1.17 -5.85 -0.10
C LEU A 316 -0.49 -4.52 0.23
N ALA A 317 -0.22 -3.69 -0.76
CA ALA A 317 0.37 -2.36 -0.58
C ALA A 317 -0.70 -1.29 -0.28
N GLU A 318 -1.61 -1.57 0.63
CA GLU A 318 -2.71 -0.67 0.97
C GLU A 318 -2.26 0.56 1.73
N GLY A 319 -1.30 0.40 2.64
CA GLY A 319 -0.85 1.43 3.57
C GLY A 319 0.58 1.91 3.28
N ASP A 320 1.38 1.89 4.33
CA ASP A 320 2.81 2.22 4.31
C ASP A 320 3.71 1.07 3.84
N TRP A 321 3.12 -0.01 3.37
CA TRP A 321 3.83 -1.18 2.87
C TRP A 321 4.65 -0.83 1.64
N GLY A 322 5.94 -0.61 1.85
CA GLY A 322 6.88 -0.35 0.76
C GLY A 322 7.00 1.10 0.31
N ILE A 323 6.40 2.05 1.01
CA ILE A 323 6.54 3.48 0.74
C ILE A 323 7.27 4.23 1.85
#